data_823534cbb23d06adfea0f900c6f580e6
#
_entry.id   823534cbb23d06adfea0f900c6f580e6
#
_cell.length_a   1.000
_cell.length_b   1.000
_cell.length_c   1.000
_cell.angle_alpha   90.00
_cell.angle_beta   90.00
_cell.angle_gamma   90.00
#
_symmetry.space_group_name_H-M   'P 1'
#
loop_
_entity.id
_entity.type
_entity.pdbx_description
1 polymer ?
#
loop_
_entity_poly.entity_id
_entity_poly.type
_entity_poly.pdbx_seq_one_letter_code
_entity_poly.pdbx_strand_id
1 'polypeptide(L)'
;MEYQLCPSILSADFNRLGEQIQILEKQGVKWLHIDVMDGDFVPSISFGMPVIRSIRKESKMFFDVHLMVSAPERYIQDFVDCGADSI
;
A
#
# COMPACT_ATOMS: atom_id res chain seq x y z
N MET A 1 17.83 -18.79 -4.65
CA MET A 1 16.48 -18.22 -4.82
C MET A 1 16.25 -17.15 -3.78
N GLU A 2 15.91 -15.95 -4.21
CA GLU A 2 15.60 -14.87 -3.30
C GLU A 2 14.11 -14.79 -3.03
N TYR A 3 13.76 -14.57 -1.77
CA TYR A 3 12.38 -14.35 -1.37
C TYR A 3 12.22 -12.90 -0.90
N GLN A 4 11.13 -12.25 -1.31
CA GLN A 4 10.77 -10.94 -0.81
C GLN A 4 9.58 -11.07 0.12
N LEU A 5 9.74 -10.59 1.34
CA LEU A 5 8.60 -10.41 2.22
C LEU A 5 7.85 -9.16 1.78
N CYS A 6 6.55 -9.30 1.58
CA CYS A 6 5.70 -8.20 1.13
C CYS A 6 4.47 -8.13 2.05
N PRO A 7 4.65 -7.65 3.30
CA PRO A 7 3.54 -7.58 4.24
C PRO A 7 2.51 -6.55 3.80
N SER A 8 1.23 -6.87 4.02
CA SER A 8 0.12 -5.98 3.69
C SER A 8 -0.16 -5.02 4.83
N ILE A 9 -0.31 -3.73 4.51
CA ILE A 9 -0.69 -2.74 5.50
C ILE A 9 -2.14 -2.89 5.96
N LEU A 10 -2.93 -3.72 5.28
CA LEU A 10 -4.30 -4.01 5.69
C LEU A 10 -4.36 -4.63 7.09
N SER A 11 -3.29 -5.31 7.51
CA SER A 11 -3.18 -5.91 8.84
C SER A 11 -2.62 -4.96 9.89
N ALA A 12 -2.28 -3.74 9.52
CA ALA A 12 -1.68 -2.76 10.44
C ALA A 12 -2.75 -2.08 11.31
N ASP A 13 -2.29 -1.53 12.43
CA ASP A 13 -3.09 -0.59 13.21
C ASP A 13 -3.00 0.78 12.52
N PHE A 14 -4.08 1.24 11.91
CA PHE A 14 -4.09 2.47 11.14
C PHE A 14 -3.86 3.72 11.99
N ASN A 15 -4.11 3.66 13.30
CA ASN A 15 -3.75 4.75 14.19
C ASN A 15 -2.24 4.93 14.33
N ARG A 16 -1.46 3.90 13.98
CA ARG A 16 -0.01 3.88 14.15
C ARG A 16 0.69 3.40 12.88
N LEU A 17 0.08 3.65 11.73
CA LEU A 17 0.54 3.08 10.46
C LEU A 17 1.99 3.45 10.15
N GLY A 18 2.36 4.71 10.27
CA GLY A 18 3.72 5.17 10.01
C GLY A 18 4.76 4.49 10.90
N GLU A 19 4.46 4.35 12.20
CA GLU A 19 5.36 3.67 13.14
C GLU A 19 5.56 2.20 12.75
N GLN A 20 4.47 1.52 12.40
CA GLN A 20 4.53 0.10 12.06
C GLN A 20 5.31 -0.13 10.77
N ILE A 21 5.19 0.76 9.80
CA ILE A 21 5.98 0.70 8.57
C ILE A 21 7.46 0.92 8.89
N GLN A 22 7.80 1.87 9.75
CA GLN A 22 9.18 2.12 10.14
C GLN A 22 9.80 0.92 10.85
N ILE A 23 9.03 0.22 11.68
CA ILE A 23 9.48 -1.01 12.34
C ILE A 23 9.87 -2.05 11.28
N LEU A 24 9.06 -2.23 10.26
CA LEU A 24 9.35 -3.15 9.17
C LEU A 24 10.63 -2.77 8.43
N GLU A 25 10.82 -1.49 8.12
CA GLU A 25 12.02 -1.00 7.44
C GLU A 25 13.27 -1.27 8.27
N LYS A 26 13.22 -1.03 9.57
CA LYS A 26 14.35 -1.28 10.48
C LYS A 26 14.73 -2.75 10.54
N GLN A 27 13.78 -3.64 10.29
CA GLN A 27 14.02 -5.07 10.26
C GLN A 27 14.44 -5.58 8.88
N GLY A 28 14.65 -4.69 7.93
CA GLY A 28 15.15 -5.04 6.61
C GLY A 28 14.09 -5.43 5.59
N VAL A 29 12.80 -5.25 5.89
CA VAL A 29 11.72 -5.47 4.94
C VAL A 29 11.76 -4.38 3.88
N LYS A 30 11.74 -4.74 2.59
CA LYS A 30 11.92 -3.80 1.49
C LYS A 30 10.67 -3.56 0.67
N TRP A 31 9.68 -4.43 0.76
CA TRP A 31 8.45 -4.37 -0.03
C TRP A 31 7.25 -4.23 0.90
N LEU A 32 6.32 -3.37 0.51
CA LEU A 32 5.06 -3.18 1.23
C LEU A 32 3.91 -3.45 0.27
N HIS A 33 2.97 -4.32 0.67
CA HIS A 33 1.79 -4.61 -0.12
C HIS A 33 0.64 -3.74 0.34
N ILE A 34 -0.02 -3.09 -0.61
CA ILE A 34 -1.07 -2.11 -0.33
C ILE A 34 -2.35 -2.55 -1.03
N ASP A 35 -3.29 -3.10 -0.25
CA ASP A 35 -4.56 -3.59 -0.75
C ASP A 35 -5.60 -2.48 -0.73
N VAL A 36 -6.03 -2.03 -1.90
CA VAL A 36 -7.03 -0.97 -2.06
C VAL A 36 -8.37 -1.59 -2.44
N MET A 37 -9.35 -1.41 -1.59
CA MET A 37 -10.70 -1.96 -1.74
C MET A 37 -11.72 -0.83 -1.78
N ASP A 38 -12.66 -0.89 -2.73
CA ASP A 38 -13.62 0.19 -2.96
C ASP A 38 -15.04 -0.08 -2.42
N GLY A 39 -15.29 -1.27 -1.88
CA GLY A 39 -16.62 -1.63 -1.41
C GLY A 39 -17.62 -2.01 -2.49
N ASP A 40 -17.20 -2.01 -3.76
CA ASP A 40 -18.01 -2.38 -4.91
C ASP A 40 -17.50 -3.69 -5.52
N PHE A 41 -16.26 -3.72 -5.95
CA PHE A 41 -15.62 -4.93 -6.48
C PHE A 41 -15.52 -6.01 -5.38
N VAL A 42 -15.21 -5.59 -4.14
CA VAL A 42 -15.16 -6.46 -2.95
C VAL A 42 -16.00 -5.81 -1.84
N PRO A 43 -16.58 -6.60 -0.91
CA PRO A 43 -17.49 -6.08 0.12
C PRO A 43 -16.78 -5.43 1.31
N SER A 44 -15.79 -4.61 1.05
CA SER A 44 -15.04 -3.89 2.07
C SER A 44 -14.41 -2.64 1.46
N ILE A 45 -14.20 -1.62 2.28
CA ILE A 45 -13.50 -0.40 1.90
C ILE A 45 -12.24 -0.32 2.77
N SER A 46 -11.07 -0.16 2.15
CA SER A 46 -9.84 -0.05 2.92
C SER A 46 -9.36 1.40 3.06
N PHE A 47 -8.69 1.93 2.07
CA PHE A 47 -8.13 3.28 2.06
C PHE A 47 -7.79 3.66 0.63
N GLY A 48 -7.34 4.88 0.41
CA GLY A 48 -7.08 5.38 -0.94
C GLY A 48 -5.83 6.24 -1.01
N MET A 49 -5.80 7.14 -2.00
CA MET A 49 -4.66 7.95 -2.34
C MET A 49 -4.09 8.78 -1.19
N PRO A 50 -4.91 9.44 -0.34
CA PRO A 50 -4.35 10.26 0.74
C PRO A 50 -3.47 9.49 1.72
N VAL A 51 -3.86 8.25 2.06
CA VAL A 51 -3.08 7.40 2.95
C VAL A 51 -1.76 7.02 2.31
N ILE A 52 -1.79 6.57 1.05
CA ILE A 52 -0.59 6.16 0.33
C ILE A 52 0.38 7.33 0.18
N ARG A 53 -0.14 8.49 -0.18
CA ARG A 53 0.68 9.70 -0.33
C ARG A 53 1.36 10.08 0.99
N SER A 54 0.65 9.94 2.10
CA SER A 54 1.21 10.26 3.42
C SER A 54 2.34 9.31 3.81
N ILE A 55 2.14 8.00 3.65
CA ILE A 55 3.17 7.04 4.03
C ILE A 55 4.35 7.04 3.08
N ARG A 56 4.13 7.40 1.80
CA ARG A 56 5.21 7.48 0.81
C ARG A 56 6.29 8.48 1.21
N LYS A 57 5.92 9.58 1.82
CA LYS A 57 6.85 10.66 2.20
C LYS A 57 7.93 10.19 3.16
N GLU A 58 7.62 9.21 4.01
CA GLU A 58 8.51 8.78 5.07
C GLU A 58 9.06 7.36 4.87
N SER A 59 8.71 6.70 3.77
CA SER A 59 9.13 5.33 3.50
C SER A 59 9.90 5.24 2.19
N LYS A 60 10.96 4.42 2.21
CA LYS A 60 11.75 4.10 1.01
C LYS A 60 11.44 2.70 0.49
N MET A 61 10.45 2.03 1.06
CA MET A 61 10.06 0.69 0.65
C MET A 61 9.48 0.70 -0.75
N PHE A 62 9.54 -0.44 -1.43
CA PHE A 62 8.85 -0.65 -2.70
C PHE A 62 7.36 -0.85 -2.42
N PHE A 63 6.51 -0.01 -2.98
CA PHE A 63 5.07 -0.08 -2.78
C PHE A 63 4.43 -0.88 -3.91
N ASP A 64 3.98 -2.08 -3.57
CA ASP A 64 3.25 -2.98 -4.46
C ASP A 64 1.75 -2.80 -4.20
N VAL A 65 1.06 -2.09 -5.09
CA VAL A 65 -0.35 -1.74 -4.92
C VAL A 65 -1.24 -2.73 -5.64
N HIS A 66 -2.22 -3.26 -4.92
CA HIS A 66 -3.22 -4.18 -5.45
C HIS A 66 -4.57 -3.48 -5.44
N LEU A 67 -5.11 -3.21 -6.63
CA LEU A 67 -6.38 -2.51 -6.79
C LEU A 67 -7.53 -3.52 -6.90
N MET A 68 -8.27 -3.66 -5.81
CA MET A 68 -9.51 -4.43 -5.77
C MET A 68 -10.68 -3.46 -5.88
N VAL A 69 -10.79 -2.84 -7.06
CA VAL A 69 -11.76 -1.79 -7.34
C VAL A 69 -12.41 -2.05 -8.70
N SER A 70 -13.64 -1.56 -8.87
CA SER A 70 -14.34 -1.61 -10.17
C SER A 70 -13.65 -0.67 -11.14
N ALA A 71 -13.42 -1.13 -12.38
CA ALA A 71 -12.77 -0.36 -13.43
C ALA A 71 -11.46 0.29 -12.96
N PRO A 72 -10.44 -0.53 -12.57
CA PRO A 72 -9.21 -0.03 -11.95
C PRO A 72 -8.41 0.90 -12.86
N GLU A 73 -8.57 0.80 -14.17
CA GLU A 73 -7.89 1.65 -15.15
C GLU A 73 -8.16 3.14 -14.92
N ARG A 74 -9.25 3.49 -14.25
CA ARG A 74 -9.56 4.88 -13.90
C ARG A 74 -8.58 5.47 -12.90
N TYR A 75 -7.89 4.62 -12.14
CA TYR A 75 -7.11 5.05 -10.98
C TYR A 75 -5.61 4.77 -11.11
N ILE A 76 -5.18 4.07 -12.16
CA ILE A 76 -3.77 3.67 -12.29
C ILE A 76 -2.84 4.88 -12.16
N GLN A 77 -3.11 5.93 -12.92
CA GLN A 77 -2.26 7.12 -12.88
C GLN A 77 -2.27 7.80 -11.51
N ASP A 78 -3.44 7.85 -10.87
CA ASP A 78 -3.56 8.45 -9.54
C ASP A 78 -2.69 7.72 -8.51
N PHE A 79 -2.65 6.40 -8.57
CA PHE A 79 -1.83 5.61 -7.64
C PHE A 79 -0.34 5.71 -7.96
N VAL A 80 0.02 5.78 -9.22
CA VAL A 80 1.42 6.05 -9.62
C VAL A 80 1.86 7.39 -9.04
N ASP A 81 1.03 8.42 -9.18
CA ASP A 81 1.32 9.77 -8.67
C ASP A 81 1.43 9.81 -7.14
N CYS A 82 0.75 8.90 -6.44
CA CYS A 82 0.85 8.78 -4.98
C CYS A 82 2.12 8.08 -4.52
N GLY A 83 2.83 7.41 -5.42
CA GLY A 83 4.07 6.75 -5.11
C GLY A 83 4.07 5.23 -5.25
N ALA A 84 3.07 4.65 -5.92
CA ALA A 84 3.09 3.21 -6.21
C ALA A 84 4.26 2.87 -7.13
N ASP A 85 4.97 1.81 -6.80
CA ASP A 85 6.08 1.30 -7.61
C ASP A 85 5.62 0.20 -8.56
N SER A 86 4.59 -0.55 -8.16
CA SER A 86 3.90 -1.50 -9.03
C SER A 86 2.41 -1.52 -8.71
N ILE A 87 1.62 -1.91 -9.70
CA ILE A 87 0.17 -2.03 -9.56
C ILE A 87 -0.32 -3.35 -10.15
#